data_ae6da0f4e812b128eff0b5f4b43b5905
#
_entry.id   ae6da0f4e812b128eff0b5f4b43b5905
#
_cell.length_a   1.000
_cell.length_b   1.000
_cell.length_c   1.000
_cell.angle_alpha   90.00
_cell.angle_beta   90.00
_cell.angle_gamma   90.00
#
_symmetry.space_group_name_H-M   'P 1'
#
loop_
_entity.id
_entity.type
_entity.pdbx_description
1 polymer ?
#
loop_
_entity_poly.entity_id
_entity_poly.type
_entity_poly.pdbx_seq_one_letter_code
_entity_poly.pdbx_strand_id
1 'polypeptide(L)'
;LLIATTEDGMELGLYLDASVLERLGRRCPLVALDESNLGDYCTALEGVSHFHYVTWSTGCDRRVSLLELELQAEVDKYASALSLLLAQREGRFPGELFQRLFEGCRLLPHLTAAERERYREAHRCAARFCERLETRYLRRRQARPAALLAELRSFYRLGSHAKLRHALQFV
;
A
#
# COMPACT_ATOMS: atom_id res chain seq x y z
N LEU A 1 -4.28 -8.49 -10.41
CA LEU A 1 -3.16 -9.35 -10.73
C LEU A 1 -3.66 -10.70 -11.23
N LEU A 2 -3.15 -11.15 -12.37
CA LEU A 2 -3.40 -12.49 -12.92
C LEU A 2 -2.16 -13.35 -12.65
N ILE A 3 -2.39 -14.58 -12.18
CA ILE A 3 -1.33 -15.55 -11.89
C ILE A 3 -1.71 -16.84 -12.63
N ALA A 4 -0.83 -17.31 -13.51
CA ALA A 4 -0.93 -18.60 -14.15
C ALA A 4 0.29 -19.45 -13.77
N THR A 5 0.05 -20.72 -13.41
CA THR A 5 1.13 -21.69 -13.16
C THR A 5 1.24 -22.58 -14.40
N THR A 6 2.42 -22.64 -14.97
CA THR A 6 2.77 -23.46 -16.13
C THR A 6 3.75 -24.55 -15.71
N GLU A 7 4.05 -25.52 -16.61
CA GLU A 7 5.08 -26.53 -16.36
C GLU A 7 6.47 -25.93 -16.20
N ASP A 8 6.72 -24.79 -16.86
CA ASP A 8 8.02 -24.11 -16.86
C ASP A 8 8.14 -23.05 -15.75
N GLY A 9 7.06 -22.80 -14.97
CA GLY A 9 7.10 -21.81 -13.88
C GLY A 9 5.80 -21.08 -13.65
N MET A 10 5.92 -19.83 -13.20
CA MET A 10 4.78 -18.96 -12.88
C MET A 10 4.79 -17.73 -13.78
N GLU A 11 3.69 -17.49 -14.47
CA GLU A 11 3.47 -16.28 -15.25
C GLU A 11 2.64 -15.28 -14.43
N LEU A 12 3.08 -14.04 -14.38
CA LEU A 12 2.39 -12.93 -13.71
C LEU A 12 1.97 -11.88 -14.73
N GLY A 13 0.68 -11.54 -14.75
CA GLY A 13 0.14 -10.47 -15.54
C GLY A 13 -0.50 -9.38 -14.69
N LEU A 14 -0.12 -8.12 -14.91
CA LEU A 14 -0.79 -6.98 -14.30
C LEU A 14 -1.80 -6.40 -15.28
N TYR A 15 -3.08 -6.43 -14.90
CA TYR A 15 -4.15 -5.75 -15.63
C TYR A 15 -4.54 -4.48 -14.89
N LEU A 16 -4.58 -3.37 -15.59
CA LEU A 16 -5.13 -2.09 -15.14
C LEU A 16 -6.23 -1.64 -16.09
N ASP A 17 -7.34 -1.17 -15.55
CA ASP A 17 -8.44 -0.65 -16.35
C ASP A 17 -7.98 0.57 -17.17
N ALA A 18 -8.27 0.56 -18.47
CA ALA A 18 -7.88 1.62 -19.40
C ALA A 18 -8.41 2.99 -18.95
N SER A 19 -9.62 3.04 -18.37
CA SER A 19 -10.21 4.28 -17.88
C SER A 19 -9.44 4.89 -16.69
N VAL A 20 -8.85 4.04 -15.83
CA VAL A 20 -7.95 4.50 -14.73
C VAL A 20 -6.69 5.12 -15.33
N LEU A 21 -6.09 4.44 -16.31
CA LEU A 21 -4.88 4.94 -16.98
C LEU A 21 -5.14 6.26 -17.72
N GLU A 22 -6.28 6.39 -18.40
CA GLU A 22 -6.66 7.65 -19.06
C GLU A 22 -6.85 8.79 -18.07
N ARG A 23 -7.53 8.57 -16.93
CA ARG A 23 -7.72 9.60 -15.90
C ARG A 23 -6.38 10.02 -15.28
N LEU A 24 -5.51 9.06 -14.99
CA LEU A 24 -4.13 9.34 -14.50
C LEU A 24 -3.28 10.06 -15.54
N GLY A 25 -3.46 9.75 -16.83
CA GLY A 25 -2.81 10.48 -17.93
C GLY A 25 -3.24 11.94 -18.04
N ARG A 26 -4.53 12.21 -17.80
CA ARG A 26 -5.09 13.58 -17.82
C ARG A 26 -4.71 14.40 -16.57
N ARG A 27 -4.59 13.74 -15.42
CA ARG A 27 -4.25 14.35 -14.12
C ARG A 27 -3.12 13.54 -13.48
N CYS A 28 -1.92 13.79 -13.96
CA CYS A 28 -0.73 13.04 -13.58
C CYS A 28 -0.40 13.24 -12.08
N PRO A 29 -0.48 12.19 -11.25
CA PRO A 29 -0.19 12.28 -9.82
C PRO A 29 1.28 12.64 -9.54
N LEU A 30 2.19 12.39 -10.47
CA LEU A 30 3.61 12.78 -10.34
C LEU A 30 3.79 14.30 -10.43
N VAL A 31 2.88 15.01 -11.08
CA VAL A 31 2.88 16.49 -11.14
C VAL A 31 2.19 17.04 -9.90
N ALA A 32 0.98 16.56 -9.60
CA ALA A 32 0.23 16.95 -8.41
C ALA A 32 -0.68 15.79 -7.96
N LEU A 33 -0.46 15.31 -6.74
CA LEU A 33 -1.33 14.32 -6.10
C LEU A 33 -2.34 15.04 -5.20
N ASP A 34 -3.62 14.92 -5.53
CA ASP A 34 -4.73 15.54 -4.80
C ASP A 34 -5.97 14.64 -4.73
N GLU A 35 -7.07 15.15 -4.22
CA GLU A 35 -8.34 14.40 -4.07
C GLU A 35 -8.91 13.88 -5.40
N SER A 36 -8.60 14.55 -6.50
CA SER A 36 -9.16 14.23 -7.81
C SER A 36 -8.50 13.03 -8.49
N ASN A 37 -7.28 12.66 -8.09
CA ASN A 37 -6.52 11.56 -8.68
C ASN A 37 -5.99 10.53 -7.66
N LEU A 38 -6.09 10.80 -6.35
CA LEU A 38 -5.62 9.88 -5.30
C LEU A 38 -6.27 8.49 -5.40
N GLY A 39 -7.57 8.43 -5.68
CA GLY A 39 -8.28 7.15 -5.81
C GLY A 39 -7.76 6.30 -6.97
N ASP A 40 -7.62 6.89 -8.15
CA ASP A 40 -7.06 6.21 -9.33
C ASP A 40 -5.60 5.82 -9.11
N TYR A 41 -4.82 6.70 -8.47
CA TYR A 41 -3.44 6.42 -8.08
C TYR A 41 -3.35 5.19 -7.16
N CYS A 42 -4.18 5.13 -6.12
CA CYS A 42 -4.23 3.98 -5.21
C CYS A 42 -4.65 2.69 -5.92
N THR A 43 -5.60 2.75 -6.84
CA THR A 43 -6.04 1.59 -7.63
C THR A 43 -4.91 1.05 -8.50
N ALA A 44 -4.20 1.91 -9.21
CA ALA A 44 -3.05 1.50 -10.01
C ALA A 44 -1.91 0.94 -9.14
N LEU A 45 -1.63 1.61 -8.03
CA LEU A 45 -0.56 1.22 -7.12
C LEU A 45 -0.83 -0.10 -6.40
N GLU A 46 -2.08 -0.42 -6.10
CA GLU A 46 -2.46 -1.72 -5.53
C GLU A 46 -2.06 -2.87 -6.46
N GLY A 47 -2.39 -2.76 -7.74
CA GLY A 47 -1.98 -3.75 -8.73
C GLY A 47 -0.46 -3.88 -8.86
N VAL A 48 0.25 -2.74 -8.89
CA VAL A 48 1.71 -2.70 -8.95
C VAL A 48 2.34 -3.30 -7.68
N SER A 49 1.81 -2.96 -6.50
CA SER A 49 2.28 -3.51 -5.23
C SER A 49 2.13 -5.03 -5.19
N HIS A 50 0.96 -5.55 -5.57
CA HIS A 50 0.71 -7.00 -5.66
C HIS A 50 1.71 -7.69 -6.59
N PHE A 51 1.92 -7.13 -7.78
CA PHE A 51 2.87 -7.68 -8.75
C PHE A 51 4.29 -7.73 -8.18
N HIS A 52 4.77 -6.62 -7.65
CA HIS A 52 6.11 -6.54 -7.07
C HIS A 52 6.29 -7.46 -5.86
N TYR A 53 5.30 -7.51 -4.97
CA TYR A 53 5.40 -8.29 -3.76
C TYR A 53 5.39 -9.80 -4.04
N VAL A 54 4.55 -10.26 -4.97
CA VAL A 54 4.54 -11.66 -5.41
C VAL A 54 5.85 -12.02 -6.09
N THR A 55 6.31 -11.21 -7.05
CA THR A 55 7.58 -11.42 -7.76
C THR A 55 8.76 -11.53 -6.79
N TRP A 56 8.87 -10.58 -5.85
CA TRP A 56 9.94 -10.58 -4.85
C TRP A 56 9.84 -11.80 -3.92
N SER A 57 8.64 -12.15 -3.46
CA SER A 57 8.43 -13.28 -2.55
C SER A 57 8.75 -14.61 -3.21
N THR A 58 8.38 -14.80 -4.48
CA THR A 58 8.72 -15.98 -5.26
C THR A 58 10.24 -16.10 -5.45
N GLY A 59 10.92 -14.99 -5.74
CA GLY A 59 12.39 -14.98 -5.84
C GLY A 59 13.11 -15.30 -4.51
N CYS A 60 12.39 -15.29 -3.39
CA CYS A 60 12.87 -15.66 -2.06
C CYS A 60 12.31 -17.00 -1.55
N ASP A 61 11.70 -17.81 -2.39
CA ASP A 61 11.02 -19.08 -2.04
C ASP A 61 9.97 -18.92 -0.92
N ARG A 62 9.26 -17.77 -0.90
CA ARG A 62 8.28 -17.45 0.14
C ARG A 62 6.86 -17.62 -0.38
N ARG A 63 6.03 -18.29 0.42
CA ARG A 63 4.58 -18.28 0.24
C ARG A 63 3.97 -16.99 0.79
N VAL A 64 3.07 -16.41 0.04
CA VAL A 64 2.33 -15.18 0.39
C VAL A 64 0.87 -15.55 0.61
N SER A 65 0.30 -15.15 1.76
CA SER A 65 -1.14 -15.25 1.96
C SER A 65 -1.86 -14.04 1.32
N LEU A 66 -3.13 -14.23 0.94
CA LEU A 66 -3.92 -13.12 0.39
C LEU A 66 -4.04 -11.95 1.38
N LEU A 67 -4.17 -12.22 2.69
CA LEU A 67 -4.19 -11.18 3.71
C LEU A 67 -2.87 -10.40 3.77
N GLU A 68 -1.74 -11.10 3.66
CA GLU A 68 -0.42 -10.46 3.63
C GLU A 68 -0.27 -9.56 2.41
N LEU A 69 -0.78 -10.00 1.26
CA LEU A 69 -0.74 -9.26 0.00
C LEU A 69 -1.54 -7.96 0.11
N GLU A 70 -2.78 -8.04 0.60
CA GLU A 70 -3.65 -6.87 0.81
C GLU A 70 -3.05 -5.90 1.84
N LEU A 71 -2.51 -6.42 2.96
CA LEU A 71 -1.87 -5.59 3.98
C LEU A 71 -0.65 -4.84 3.42
N GLN A 72 0.17 -5.52 2.61
CA GLN A 72 1.32 -4.86 1.99
C GLN A 72 0.87 -3.77 1.01
N ALA A 73 -0.14 -4.02 0.18
CA ALA A 73 -0.65 -3.03 -0.75
C ALA A 73 -1.21 -1.78 -0.06
N GLU A 74 -1.93 -1.93 1.06
CA GLU A 74 -2.41 -0.80 1.86
C GLU A 74 -1.25 0.05 2.40
N VAL A 75 -0.19 -0.59 2.91
CA VAL A 75 1.00 0.12 3.40
C VAL A 75 1.76 0.80 2.26
N ASP A 76 1.87 0.15 1.10
CA ASP A 76 2.55 0.71 -0.08
C ASP A 76 1.80 1.91 -0.65
N LYS A 77 0.45 1.87 -0.66
CA LYS A 77 -0.39 3.02 -1.04
C LYS A 77 -0.09 4.24 -0.15
N TYR A 78 -0.05 4.03 1.16
CA TYR A 78 0.28 5.10 2.10
C TYR A 78 1.72 5.60 1.92
N ALA A 79 2.70 4.71 1.89
CA ALA A 79 4.12 5.07 1.81
C ALA A 79 4.47 5.80 0.50
N SER A 80 3.90 5.35 -0.61
CA SER A 80 4.11 5.95 -1.93
C SER A 80 3.44 7.32 -2.04
N ALA A 81 2.18 7.45 -1.62
CA ALA A 81 1.47 8.74 -1.61
C ALA A 81 2.15 9.74 -0.68
N LEU A 82 2.59 9.30 0.52
CA LEU A 82 3.35 10.13 1.45
C LEU A 82 4.65 10.64 0.84
N SER A 83 5.43 9.76 0.21
CA SER A 83 6.70 10.12 -0.43
C SER A 83 6.49 11.17 -1.53
N LEU A 84 5.48 10.97 -2.36
CA LEU A 84 5.14 11.87 -3.45
C LEU A 84 4.67 13.24 -2.95
N LEU A 85 3.77 13.26 -1.95
CA LEU A 85 3.30 14.50 -1.34
C LEU A 85 4.41 15.26 -0.60
N LEU A 86 5.32 14.56 0.09
CA LEU A 86 6.49 15.21 0.70
C LEU A 86 7.38 15.87 -0.34
N ALA A 87 7.62 15.22 -1.49
CA ALA A 87 8.38 15.80 -2.57
C ALA A 87 7.69 17.04 -3.18
N GLN A 88 6.37 16.96 -3.42
CA GLN A 88 5.57 18.06 -3.98
C GLN A 88 5.38 19.24 -3.03
N ARG A 89 5.47 19.01 -1.71
CA ARG A 89 5.27 20.02 -0.67
C ARG A 89 6.56 20.46 0.02
N GLU A 90 7.71 20.28 -0.62
CA GLU A 90 9.02 20.69 -0.09
C GLU A 90 9.29 20.13 1.33
N GLY A 91 8.93 18.87 1.56
CA GLY A 91 9.12 18.17 2.83
C GLY A 91 8.05 18.44 3.87
N ARG A 92 7.01 19.23 3.58
CA ARG A 92 5.90 19.47 4.52
C ARG A 92 5.01 18.23 4.66
N PHE A 93 4.82 17.78 5.88
CA PHE A 93 4.01 16.59 6.19
C PHE A 93 2.53 16.79 5.81
N PRO A 94 1.97 15.89 4.97
CA PRO A 94 0.56 15.95 4.56
C PRO A 94 -0.34 15.30 5.63
N GLY A 95 -0.65 16.01 6.71
CA GLY A 95 -1.39 15.48 7.86
C GLY A 95 -2.77 14.90 7.54
N GLU A 96 -3.38 15.30 6.42
CA GLU A 96 -4.67 14.82 5.94
C GLU A 96 -4.61 13.46 5.20
N LEU A 97 -3.40 13.00 4.80
CA LEU A 97 -3.25 11.78 3.99
C LEU A 97 -3.80 10.54 4.68
N PHE A 98 -3.52 10.39 5.98
CA PHE A 98 -4.00 9.26 6.76
C PHE A 98 -5.53 9.16 6.72
N GLN A 99 -6.22 10.25 6.99
CA GLN A 99 -7.69 10.31 6.98
C GLN A 99 -8.25 9.95 5.61
N ARG A 100 -7.67 10.50 4.55
CA ARG A 100 -8.11 10.22 3.17
C ARG A 100 -7.99 8.76 2.78
N LEU A 101 -6.93 8.08 3.22
CA LEU A 101 -6.69 6.68 2.88
C LEU A 101 -7.43 5.71 3.79
N PHE A 102 -7.51 5.99 5.11
CA PHE A 102 -7.97 5.01 6.08
C PHE A 102 -9.34 5.30 6.70
N GLU A 103 -9.83 6.53 6.70
CA GLU A 103 -11.14 6.86 7.28
C GLU A 103 -12.28 6.90 6.24
N GLY A 104 -11.96 7.07 4.96
CA GLY A 104 -12.94 7.20 3.86
C GLY A 104 -13.10 5.95 2.98
N CYS A 105 -12.40 4.85 3.26
CA CYS A 105 -12.38 3.69 2.39
C CYS A 105 -13.74 2.97 2.33
N ARG A 106 -14.26 2.80 1.10
CA ARG A 106 -15.47 2.01 0.82
C ARG A 106 -15.09 0.72 0.09
N LEU A 107 -15.48 -0.41 0.67
CA LEU A 107 -15.31 -1.70 0.02
C LEU A 107 -16.24 -1.83 -1.20
N LEU A 108 -15.78 -2.51 -2.22
CA LEU A 108 -16.57 -2.81 -3.41
C LEU A 108 -17.81 -3.65 -3.05
N PRO A 109 -18.99 -3.37 -3.67
CA PRO A 109 -20.25 -4.00 -3.26
C PRO A 109 -20.34 -5.50 -3.60
N HIS A 110 -19.60 -5.97 -4.59
CA HIS A 110 -19.67 -7.36 -5.11
C HIS A 110 -18.72 -8.35 -4.42
N LEU A 111 -18.03 -7.92 -3.36
CA LEU A 111 -17.13 -8.81 -2.62
C LEU A 111 -17.90 -9.88 -1.84
N THR A 112 -17.38 -11.09 -1.79
CA THR A 112 -17.84 -12.15 -0.88
C THR A 112 -17.62 -11.75 0.58
N ALA A 113 -18.27 -12.44 1.51
CA ALA A 113 -18.08 -12.19 2.95
C ALA A 113 -16.61 -12.40 3.38
N ALA A 114 -15.96 -13.46 2.86
CA ALA A 114 -14.56 -13.76 3.18
C ALA A 114 -13.59 -12.70 2.63
N GLU A 115 -13.80 -12.23 1.40
CA GLU A 115 -13.03 -11.14 0.82
C GLU A 115 -13.19 -9.85 1.61
N ARG A 116 -14.43 -9.52 1.95
CA ARG A 116 -14.75 -8.31 2.71
C ARG A 116 -14.09 -8.31 4.08
N GLU A 117 -14.05 -9.46 4.76
CA GLU A 117 -13.36 -9.59 6.04
C GLU A 117 -11.85 -9.48 5.89
N ARG A 118 -11.27 -10.11 4.86
CA ARG A 118 -9.84 -9.99 4.55
C ARG A 118 -9.42 -8.55 4.28
N TYR A 119 -10.19 -7.82 3.46
CA TYR A 119 -9.91 -6.41 3.18
C TYR A 119 -10.02 -5.53 4.41
N ARG A 120 -11.04 -5.74 5.26
CA ARG A 120 -11.17 -5.00 6.52
C ARG A 120 -10.00 -5.25 7.46
N GLU A 121 -9.59 -6.49 7.60
CA GLU A 121 -8.47 -6.86 8.47
C GLU A 121 -7.15 -6.26 7.95
N ALA A 122 -6.87 -6.38 6.65
CA ALA A 122 -5.71 -5.76 6.02
C ALA A 122 -5.67 -4.25 6.25
N HIS A 123 -6.79 -3.59 5.96
CA HIS A 123 -6.96 -2.15 6.10
C HIS A 123 -6.77 -1.69 7.56
N ARG A 124 -7.39 -2.39 8.52
CA ARG A 124 -7.25 -2.13 9.95
C ARG A 124 -5.80 -2.26 10.44
N CYS A 125 -5.09 -3.31 10.00
CA CYS A 125 -3.70 -3.53 10.35
C CYS A 125 -2.79 -2.46 9.73
N ALA A 126 -3.00 -2.13 8.46
CA ALA A 126 -2.25 -1.08 7.76
C ALA A 126 -2.46 0.29 8.41
N ALA A 127 -3.71 0.66 8.75
CA ALA A 127 -4.02 1.91 9.42
C ALA A 127 -3.23 2.05 10.73
N ARG A 128 -3.24 1.02 11.60
CA ARG A 128 -2.48 1.05 12.86
C ARG A 128 -0.97 1.20 12.64
N PHE A 129 -0.44 0.47 11.66
CA PHE A 129 0.97 0.56 11.33
C PHE A 129 1.34 1.96 10.82
N CYS A 130 0.59 2.51 9.88
CA CYS A 130 0.84 3.82 9.29
C CYS A 130 0.67 4.96 10.32
N GLU A 131 -0.34 4.89 11.20
CA GLU A 131 -0.52 5.85 12.31
C GLU A 131 0.70 5.85 13.25
N ARG A 132 1.23 4.66 13.58
CA ARG A 132 2.46 4.54 14.37
C ARG A 132 3.66 5.13 13.64
N LEU A 133 3.79 4.93 12.34
CA LEU A 133 4.84 5.56 11.53
C LEU A 133 4.76 7.09 11.58
N GLU A 134 3.57 7.66 11.41
CA GLU A 134 3.37 9.11 11.52
C GLU A 134 3.80 9.62 12.90
N THR A 135 3.28 9.01 13.96
CA THR A 135 3.56 9.42 15.34
C THR A 135 5.05 9.35 15.66
N ARG A 136 5.70 8.29 15.20
CA ARG A 136 7.11 8.03 15.54
C ARG A 136 8.10 8.84 14.72
N TYR A 137 7.81 9.09 13.44
CA TYR A 137 8.79 9.60 12.50
C TYR A 137 8.43 10.94 11.84
N LEU A 138 7.16 11.33 11.79
CA LEU A 138 6.71 12.47 11.00
C LEU A 138 6.11 13.61 11.84
N ARG A 139 5.32 13.29 12.86
CA ARG A 139 4.64 14.30 13.71
C ARG A 139 5.56 14.97 14.74
N ARG A 140 6.82 14.54 14.87
CA ARG A 140 7.80 15.13 15.77
C ARG A 140 8.46 16.35 15.16
N ARG A 141 9.00 17.27 16.02
CA ARG A 141 9.72 18.47 15.58
C ARG A 141 10.88 18.21 14.61
N GLN A 142 11.45 17.00 14.63
CA GLN A 142 12.46 16.56 13.66
C GLN A 142 11.96 15.30 12.97
N ALA A 143 11.53 15.43 11.72
CA ALA A 143 11.21 14.29 10.88
C ALA A 143 12.46 13.40 10.70
N ARG A 144 12.24 12.07 10.69
CA ARG A 144 13.33 11.08 10.53
C ARG A 144 13.07 10.21 9.28
N PRO A 145 13.22 10.75 8.06
CA PRO A 145 12.86 10.05 6.83
C PRO A 145 13.68 8.77 6.61
N ALA A 146 14.96 8.76 6.96
CA ALA A 146 15.81 7.57 6.85
C ALA A 146 15.34 6.44 7.79
N ALA A 147 14.91 6.76 9.02
CA ALA A 147 14.40 5.78 9.97
C ALA A 147 13.03 5.26 9.55
N LEU A 148 12.16 6.11 9.01
CA LEU A 148 10.88 5.72 8.41
C LEU A 148 11.09 4.72 7.27
N LEU A 149 12.01 5.02 6.35
CA LEU A 149 12.31 4.14 5.23
C LEU A 149 12.90 2.79 5.70
N ALA A 150 13.74 2.80 6.73
CA ALA A 150 14.27 1.56 7.32
C ALA A 150 13.17 0.69 7.92
N GLU A 151 12.21 1.29 8.64
CA GLU A 151 11.04 0.61 9.21
C GLU A 151 10.15 0.01 8.10
N LEU A 152 9.84 0.78 7.05
CA LEU A 152 9.05 0.30 5.90
C LEU A 152 9.75 -0.88 5.18
N ARG A 153 11.06 -0.80 4.97
CA ARG A 153 11.85 -1.89 4.39
C ARG A 153 11.89 -3.13 5.27
N SER A 154 12.00 -2.94 6.58
CA SER A 154 11.92 -4.05 7.55
C SER A 154 10.55 -4.71 7.49
N PHE A 155 9.47 -3.94 7.52
CA PHE A 155 8.10 -4.42 7.41
C PHE A 155 7.85 -5.20 6.11
N TYR A 156 8.33 -4.69 4.98
CA TYR A 156 8.21 -5.34 3.67
C TYR A 156 8.74 -6.77 3.68
N ARG A 157 9.86 -7.02 4.38
CA ARG A 157 10.53 -8.31 4.45
C ARG A 157 9.92 -9.31 5.44
N LEU A 158 9.00 -8.88 6.31
CA LEU A 158 8.34 -9.76 7.26
C LEU A 158 7.41 -10.73 6.55
N GLY A 159 7.32 -11.97 7.04
CA GLY A 159 6.30 -12.92 6.61
C GLY A 159 4.97 -12.68 7.33
N SER A 160 3.89 -13.33 6.86
CA SER A 160 2.50 -13.07 7.23
C SER A 160 2.27 -12.88 8.74
N HIS A 161 2.61 -13.87 9.57
CA HIS A 161 2.42 -13.79 11.02
C HIS A 161 3.24 -12.68 11.70
N ALA A 162 4.50 -12.49 11.27
CA ALA A 162 5.36 -11.46 11.82
C ALA A 162 4.87 -10.07 11.40
N LYS A 163 4.41 -9.93 10.16
CA LYS A 163 3.84 -8.68 9.61
C LYS A 163 2.58 -8.26 10.37
N LEU A 164 1.64 -9.18 10.58
CA LEU A 164 0.42 -8.92 11.36
C LEU A 164 0.75 -8.53 12.81
N ARG A 165 1.61 -9.28 13.50
CA ARG A 165 2.05 -8.93 14.85
C ARG A 165 2.72 -7.57 14.89
N HIS A 166 3.59 -7.27 13.93
CA HIS A 166 4.28 -5.99 13.86
C HIS A 166 3.30 -4.82 13.62
N ALA A 167 2.31 -5.01 12.74
CA ALA A 167 1.28 -4.01 12.47
C ALA A 167 0.42 -3.71 13.70
N LEU A 168 0.15 -4.71 14.54
CA LEU A 168 -0.73 -4.61 15.71
C LEU A 168 0.00 -4.24 17.01
N GLN A 169 1.33 -4.12 17.01
CA GLN A 169 2.09 -3.67 18.19
C GLN A 169 1.62 -2.28 18.64
N PHE A 170 1.34 -2.15 19.94
CA PHE A 170 1.07 -0.85 20.56
C PHE A 170 2.35 -0.02 20.71
N VAL A 171 2.22 1.30 20.62
CA VAL A 171 3.29 2.26 20.92
C VAL A 171 3.53 2.34 22.42
#